data_d3c91de4e173f80a19b7847dba6ad7cc
#
_entry.id   d3c91de4e173f80a19b7847dba6ad7cc
#
_cell.length_a   1.000
_cell.length_b   1.000
_cell.length_c   1.000
_cell.angle_alpha   90.00
_cell.angle_beta   90.00
_cell.angle_gamma   90.00
#
_symmetry.space_group_name_H-M   'P 1'
#
loop_
_entity.id
_entity.type
_entity.pdbx_description
1 polymer ?
#
loop_
_entity_poly.entity_id
_entity_poly.type
_entity_poly.pdbx_seq_one_letter_code
_entity_poly.pdbx_strand_id
1 'polypeptide(L)'
;MWKIYRRITSRYPIISLDEERQLIAQAKGRSKEKKEEFVLRHVGFIIFRIYKKTFPSYVTRYGEDILSEAVLILYDKIKTYDLEYKDKQGNLKSVRFSSYIWKRIDGFIIDLVK
;
A
#
# COMPACT_ATOMS: atom_id res chain seq x y z
N MET A 1 3.87 17.78 -9.22
CA MET A 1 2.77 16.94 -8.75
C MET A 1 3.18 15.97 -7.65
N TRP A 2 4.29 15.27 -7.83
CA TRP A 2 4.73 14.25 -6.84
C TRP A 2 5.65 14.78 -5.74
N LYS A 3 5.94 16.08 -5.66
CA LYS A 3 6.88 16.63 -4.69
C LYS A 3 6.46 16.37 -3.23
N ILE A 4 5.18 16.57 -2.94
CA ILE A 4 4.67 16.33 -1.59
C ILE A 4 4.76 14.84 -1.21
N TYR A 5 4.53 13.95 -2.17
CA TYR A 5 4.62 12.51 -1.93
C TYR A 5 6.06 12.05 -1.75
N ARG A 6 7.02 12.69 -2.42
CA ARG A 6 8.44 12.42 -2.18
C ARG A 6 8.84 12.77 -0.76
N ARG A 7 8.32 13.86 -0.22
CA ARG A 7 8.56 14.23 1.18
C ARG A 7 8.00 13.18 2.12
N ILE A 8 6.79 12.68 1.84
CA ILE A 8 6.17 11.63 2.63
C ILE A 8 7.01 10.35 2.58
N THR A 9 7.44 9.92 1.40
CA THR A 9 8.23 8.70 1.27
C THR A 9 9.59 8.80 1.94
N SER A 10 10.21 10.00 1.92
CA SER A 10 11.48 10.23 2.63
C SER A 10 11.30 10.15 4.13
N ARG A 11 10.15 10.61 4.64
CA ARG A 11 9.85 10.58 6.08
C ARG A 11 9.57 9.16 6.58
N TYR A 12 9.10 8.28 5.70
CA TYR A 12 8.69 6.93 6.07
C TYR A 12 9.51 5.89 5.30
N PRO A 13 10.78 5.69 5.67
CA PRO A 13 11.62 4.69 4.99
C PRO A 13 11.11 3.27 5.23
N ILE A 14 11.62 2.33 4.44
CA ILE A 14 11.28 0.92 4.57
C ILE A 14 11.70 0.42 5.94
N ILE A 15 10.79 -0.29 6.61
CA ILE A 15 11.03 -0.91 7.92
C ILE A 15 11.16 -2.42 7.75
N SER A 16 11.65 -3.09 8.79
CA SER A 16 11.76 -4.55 8.79
C SER A 16 10.39 -5.21 8.73
N LEU A 17 10.35 -6.48 8.35
CA LEU A 17 9.09 -7.24 8.32
C LEU A 17 8.46 -7.31 9.71
N ASP A 18 9.26 -7.51 10.75
CA ASP A 18 8.75 -7.57 12.12
C ASP A 18 8.14 -6.25 12.56
N GLU A 19 8.81 -5.13 12.26
CA GLU A 19 8.28 -3.80 12.56
C GLU A 19 6.98 -3.54 11.79
N GLU A 20 6.93 -3.96 10.53
CA GLU A 20 5.71 -3.82 9.73
C GLU A 20 4.56 -4.62 10.32
N ARG A 21 4.81 -5.84 10.78
CA ARG A 21 3.78 -6.67 11.41
C ARG A 21 3.26 -6.04 12.69
N GLN A 22 4.14 -5.46 13.51
CA GLN A 22 3.73 -4.74 14.71
C GLN A 22 2.86 -3.53 14.37
N LEU A 23 3.26 -2.78 13.35
CA LEU A 23 2.53 -1.59 12.93
C LEU A 23 1.15 -1.95 12.38
N ILE A 24 1.05 -3.00 11.54
CA ILE A 24 -0.26 -3.40 11.00
C ILE A 24 -1.17 -3.96 12.10
N ALA A 25 -0.61 -4.64 13.09
CA ALA A 25 -1.40 -5.10 14.22
C ALA A 25 -2.04 -3.93 14.95
N GLN A 26 -1.28 -2.85 15.16
CA GLN A 26 -1.80 -1.63 15.76
C GLN A 26 -2.81 -0.94 14.84
N ALA A 27 -2.56 -0.93 13.54
CA ALA A 27 -3.43 -0.31 12.54
C ALA A 27 -4.78 -1.04 12.40
N LYS A 28 -4.80 -2.36 12.62
CA LYS A 28 -6.04 -3.13 12.61
C LYS A 28 -6.92 -2.84 13.82
N GLY A 29 -6.34 -2.26 14.87
CA GLY A 29 -7.08 -1.86 16.06
C GLY A 29 -7.82 -0.54 15.83
N ARG A 30 -8.10 0.16 16.94
CA ARG A 30 -8.90 1.39 16.89
C ARG A 30 -8.08 2.65 16.62
N SER A 31 -6.76 2.54 16.53
CA SER A 31 -5.89 3.70 16.37
C SER A 31 -5.94 4.23 14.93
N LYS A 32 -6.62 5.35 14.74
CA LYS A 32 -6.65 6.05 13.47
C LYS A 32 -5.25 6.51 13.06
N GLU A 33 -4.48 7.00 14.02
CA GLU A 33 -3.11 7.48 13.79
C GLU A 33 -2.22 6.37 13.22
N LYS A 34 -2.31 5.16 13.75
CA LYS A 34 -1.51 4.03 13.26
C LYS A 34 -1.94 3.57 11.88
N LYS A 35 -3.24 3.65 11.58
CA LYS A 35 -3.74 3.37 10.23
C LYS A 35 -3.17 4.37 9.23
N GLU A 36 -3.19 5.65 9.55
CA GLU A 36 -2.65 6.70 8.69
C GLU A 36 -1.14 6.52 8.47
N GLU A 37 -0.38 6.24 9.53
CA GLU A 37 1.05 5.98 9.41
C GLU A 37 1.32 4.80 8.48
N PHE A 38 0.58 3.71 8.64
CA PHE A 38 0.75 2.52 7.82
C PHE A 38 0.49 2.82 6.35
N VAL A 39 -0.58 3.55 6.06
CA VAL A 39 -0.92 3.95 4.68
C VAL A 39 0.17 4.85 4.10
N LEU A 40 0.64 5.83 4.87
CA LEU A 40 1.69 6.76 4.40
C LEU A 40 2.99 6.02 4.07
N ARG A 41 3.31 4.96 4.81
CA ARG A 41 4.50 4.15 4.51
C ARG A 41 4.39 3.40 3.18
N HIS A 42 3.18 3.24 2.65
CA HIS A 42 2.96 2.52 1.39
C HIS A 42 2.66 3.43 0.19
N VAL A 43 2.64 4.75 0.40
CA VAL A 43 2.37 5.69 -0.69
C VAL A 43 3.42 5.57 -1.80
N GLY A 44 4.70 5.46 -1.43
CA GLY A 44 5.78 5.29 -2.41
C GLY A 44 5.61 4.04 -3.27
N PHE A 45 5.19 2.95 -2.65
CA PHE A 45 4.90 1.70 -3.38
C PHE A 45 3.80 1.90 -4.41
N ILE A 46 2.72 2.59 -4.03
CA ILE A 46 1.61 2.84 -4.95
C ILE A 46 2.05 3.73 -6.10
N ILE A 47 2.79 4.81 -5.82
CA ILE A 47 3.31 5.70 -6.86
C ILE A 47 4.16 4.91 -7.85
N PHE A 48 5.04 4.04 -7.35
CA PHE A 48 5.86 3.18 -8.20
C PHE A 48 5.00 2.30 -9.11
N ARG A 49 3.93 1.69 -8.57
CA ARG A 49 3.04 0.85 -9.37
C ARG A 49 2.28 1.66 -10.43
N ILE A 50 1.86 2.88 -10.10
CA ILE A 50 1.19 3.75 -11.07
C ILE A 50 2.12 4.02 -12.25
N TYR A 51 3.38 4.42 -11.98
CA TYR A 51 4.35 4.67 -13.05
C TYR A 51 4.64 3.42 -13.87
N LYS A 52 4.66 2.27 -13.24
CA LYS A 52 4.97 1.01 -13.93
C LYS A 52 3.83 0.53 -14.84
N LYS A 53 2.58 0.81 -14.47
CA LYS A 53 1.39 0.29 -15.16
C LYS A 53 0.71 1.30 -16.07
N THR A 54 1.16 2.54 -16.09
CA THR A 54 0.61 3.58 -16.96
C THR A 54 1.75 4.28 -17.71
N PHE A 55 1.44 5.33 -18.43
CA PHE A 55 2.45 6.09 -19.15
C PHE A 55 2.48 7.54 -18.65
N PRO A 56 3.58 8.30 -18.89
CA PRO A 56 3.79 9.59 -18.22
C PRO A 56 2.67 10.60 -18.41
N SER A 57 2.09 10.68 -19.59
CA SER A 57 0.99 11.63 -19.85
C SER A 57 -0.24 11.30 -19.00
N TYR A 58 -0.51 10.02 -18.80
CA TYR A 58 -1.63 9.59 -17.97
C TYR A 58 -1.38 9.91 -16.50
N VAL A 59 -0.15 9.68 -16.03
CA VAL A 59 0.24 10.01 -14.65
C VAL A 59 0.09 11.50 -14.38
N THR A 60 0.55 12.34 -15.32
CA THR A 60 0.43 13.78 -15.18
C THR A 60 -1.02 14.23 -15.04
N ARG A 61 -1.91 13.61 -15.81
CA ARG A 61 -3.31 14.02 -15.85
C ARG A 61 -4.16 13.43 -14.73
N TYR A 62 -3.94 12.16 -14.39
CA TYR A 62 -4.84 11.41 -13.50
C TYR A 62 -4.15 10.80 -12.28
N GLY A 63 -2.84 10.96 -12.14
CA GLY A 63 -2.07 10.28 -11.10
C GLY A 63 -2.56 10.54 -9.69
N GLU A 64 -2.92 11.79 -9.38
CA GLU A 64 -3.39 12.12 -8.04
C GLU A 64 -4.75 11.49 -7.73
N ASP A 65 -5.64 11.44 -8.72
CA ASP A 65 -6.94 10.79 -8.56
C ASP A 65 -6.77 9.29 -8.36
N ILE A 66 -5.87 8.66 -9.13
CA ILE A 66 -5.57 7.25 -8.98
C ILE A 66 -5.00 6.97 -7.58
N LEU A 67 -4.08 7.81 -7.13
CA LEU A 67 -3.47 7.65 -5.81
C LEU A 67 -4.52 7.76 -4.71
N SER A 68 -5.41 8.75 -4.80
CA SER A 68 -6.45 8.94 -3.78
C SER A 68 -7.35 7.70 -3.66
N GLU A 69 -7.75 7.12 -4.78
CA GLU A 69 -8.57 5.90 -4.74
C GLU A 69 -7.77 4.68 -4.28
N ALA A 70 -6.50 4.58 -4.67
CA ALA A 70 -5.65 3.48 -4.21
C ALA A 70 -5.45 3.51 -2.70
N VAL A 71 -5.38 4.70 -2.11
CA VAL A 71 -5.29 4.85 -0.65
C VAL A 71 -6.52 4.25 0.03
N LEU A 72 -7.70 4.41 -0.54
CA LEU A 72 -8.92 3.80 0.00
C LEU A 72 -8.84 2.27 -0.03
N ILE A 73 -8.24 1.72 -1.09
CA ILE A 73 -7.99 0.27 -1.18
C ILE A 73 -7.06 -0.18 -0.05
N LEU A 74 -6.03 0.60 0.26
CA LEU A 74 -5.13 0.28 1.36
C LEU A 74 -5.86 0.21 2.69
N TYR A 75 -6.71 1.18 2.99
CA TYR A 75 -7.49 1.17 4.23
C TYR A 75 -8.36 -0.07 4.34
N ASP A 76 -8.98 -0.45 3.23
CA ASP A 76 -9.81 -1.65 3.19
C ASP A 76 -8.98 -2.93 3.41
N LYS A 77 -7.83 -3.01 2.76
CA LYS A 77 -6.96 -4.20 2.84
C LYS A 77 -6.30 -4.37 4.21
N ILE A 78 -6.09 -3.29 4.95
CA ILE A 78 -5.62 -3.39 6.34
C ILE A 78 -6.59 -4.22 7.17
N LYS A 79 -7.89 -4.01 6.98
CA LYS A 79 -8.92 -4.74 7.73
C LYS A 79 -8.90 -6.24 7.47
N THR A 80 -8.59 -6.63 6.24
CA THR A 80 -8.64 -8.03 5.82
C THR A 80 -7.30 -8.74 5.87
N TYR A 81 -6.20 -8.03 6.15
CA TYR A 81 -4.88 -8.65 6.24
C TYR A 81 -4.83 -9.63 7.40
N ASP A 82 -4.41 -10.87 7.11
CA ASP A 82 -4.34 -11.94 8.09
C ASP A 82 -2.94 -12.05 8.68
N LEU A 83 -2.79 -11.62 9.94
CA LEU A 83 -1.52 -11.72 10.66
C LEU A 83 -1.15 -13.16 11.01
N GLU A 84 -2.13 -14.06 11.00
CA GLU A 84 -1.96 -15.47 11.35
C GLU A 84 -1.95 -16.37 10.11
N TYR A 85 -1.67 -15.80 8.93
CA TYR A 85 -1.68 -16.55 7.68
C TYR A 85 -0.72 -17.73 7.73
N LYS A 86 -1.23 -18.90 7.37
CA LYS A 86 -0.45 -20.15 7.32
C LYS A 86 -0.39 -20.65 5.88
N ASP A 87 0.74 -21.28 5.53
CA ASP A 87 0.87 -21.90 4.22
C ASP A 87 0.09 -23.24 4.19
N LYS A 88 0.20 -23.95 3.05
CA LYS A 88 -0.54 -25.21 2.87
C LYS A 88 -0.10 -26.31 3.84
N GLN A 89 1.12 -26.21 4.38
CA GLN A 89 1.64 -27.14 5.37
C GLN A 89 1.29 -26.75 6.80
N GLY A 90 0.55 -25.66 7.01
CA GLY A 90 0.17 -25.19 8.33
C GLY A 90 1.23 -24.35 9.03
N ASN A 91 2.31 -24.00 8.35
CA ASN A 91 3.36 -23.16 8.92
C ASN A 91 2.98 -21.69 8.81
N LEU A 92 3.28 -20.90 9.87
CA LEU A 92 3.04 -19.47 9.86
C LEU A 92 3.91 -18.83 8.78
N LYS A 93 3.28 -18.11 7.84
CA LYS A 93 3.98 -17.48 6.73
C LYS A 93 3.85 -15.97 6.82
N SER A 94 4.97 -15.30 7.13
CA SER A 94 5.02 -13.84 7.16
C SER A 94 5.22 -13.30 5.76
N VAL A 95 4.30 -12.43 5.31
CA VAL A 95 4.34 -11.83 3.98
C VAL A 95 4.26 -10.32 4.13
N ARG A 96 5.09 -9.59 3.37
CA ARG A 96 5.00 -8.13 3.34
C ARG A 96 3.61 -7.70 2.87
N PHE A 97 3.10 -6.63 3.44
CA PHE A 97 1.81 -6.08 3.04
C PHE A 97 1.80 -5.71 1.56
N SER A 98 2.89 -5.14 1.06
CA SER A 98 3.03 -4.82 -0.36
C SER A 98 2.87 -6.07 -1.25
N SER A 99 3.42 -7.19 -0.82
CA SER A 99 3.26 -8.47 -1.55
C SER A 99 1.82 -8.99 -1.52
N TYR A 100 1.09 -8.66 -0.46
CA TYR A 100 -0.31 -9.05 -0.31
C TYR A 100 -1.22 -8.24 -1.23
N ILE A 101 -0.92 -6.95 -1.43
CA ILE A 101 -1.85 -6.03 -2.11
C ILE A 101 -1.49 -5.72 -3.56
N TRP A 102 -0.27 -6.05 -4.03
CA TRP A 102 0.20 -5.54 -5.31
C TRP A 102 -0.69 -5.93 -6.50
N LYS A 103 -1.21 -7.16 -6.50
CA LYS A 103 -2.10 -7.59 -7.59
C LYS A 103 -3.41 -6.82 -7.61
N ARG A 104 -3.94 -6.51 -6.43
CA ARG A 104 -5.18 -5.72 -6.32
C ARG A 104 -4.97 -4.29 -6.80
N ILE A 105 -3.84 -3.70 -6.42
CA ILE A 105 -3.49 -2.34 -6.86
C ILE A 105 -3.27 -2.30 -8.38
N ASP A 106 -2.49 -3.24 -8.91
CA ASP A 106 -2.23 -3.31 -10.35
C ASP A 106 -3.52 -3.53 -11.13
N GLY A 107 -4.39 -4.42 -10.69
CA GLY A 107 -5.68 -4.67 -11.33
C GLY A 107 -6.55 -3.43 -11.37
N PHE A 108 -6.60 -2.68 -10.27
CA PHE A 108 -7.32 -1.43 -10.19
C PHE A 108 -6.78 -0.40 -11.19
N ILE A 109 -5.45 -0.23 -11.25
CA ILE A 109 -4.82 0.72 -12.16
C ILE A 109 -5.10 0.33 -13.62
N ILE A 110 -4.94 -0.95 -13.96
CA ILE A 110 -5.18 -1.45 -15.31
C ILE A 110 -6.63 -1.21 -15.74
N ASP A 111 -7.58 -1.45 -14.85
CA ASP A 111 -9.00 -1.23 -15.15
C ASP A 111 -9.31 0.23 -15.42
N LEU A 112 -8.62 1.15 -14.74
CA LEU A 112 -8.83 2.58 -14.95
C LEU A 112 -8.29 3.06 -16.31
N VAL A 113 -7.21 2.46 -16.84
CA VAL A 113 -6.58 2.91 -18.08
C VAL A 113 -7.12 2.21 -19.33
N LYS A 114 -8.00 1.26 -19.17
CA LYS A 114 -8.67 0.61 -20.31
C LYS A 114 -9.65 1.61 -20.98
#